data_b15f65d44c0f329c24b36cc127c9e1e3
#
_entry.id   b15f65d44c0f329c24b36cc127c9e1e3
#
_cell.length_a   1.000
_cell.length_b   1.000
_cell.length_c   1.000
_cell.angle_alpha   90.00
_cell.angle_beta   90.00
_cell.angle_gamma   90.00
#
_symmetry.space_group_name_H-M   'P 1'
#
loop_
_entity.id
_entity.type
_entity.pdbx_description
1 polymer ?
#
loop_
_entity_poly.entity_id
_entity_poly.type
_entity_poly.pdbx_seq_one_letter_code
_entity_poly.pdbx_strand_id
1 'polypeptide(L)'
;MRKTPALWILAFPALLLLSSCGYTKIGKITADPARFRNQTVRVEGRVTNSFGALSVGGYQIQDDTGKIFVLSNRGVPSSGSRVAVSGKVIEGVTVMGRSFGTSIQEHDHRVRGD
;
A
#
# COMPACT_ATOMS: atom_id res chain seq x y z
N MET A 1 -4.28 -42.84 32.11
CA MET A 1 -4.25 -42.37 31.66
C MET A 1 -4.28 -41.54 31.10
N ARG A 2 -4.40 -41.17 30.92
CA ARG A 2 -4.46 -40.51 30.47
C ARG A 2 -4.31 -39.76 29.80
N LYS A 3 -4.20 -39.26 29.35
CA LYS A 3 -3.91 -38.69 28.74
C LYS A 3 -4.06 -37.87 28.17
N THR A 4 -4.36 -37.48 27.58
CA THR A 4 -4.63 -36.79 27.06
C THR A 4 -4.18 -35.58 26.71
N PRO A 5 -3.82 -35.18 26.67
CA PRO A 5 -3.27 -34.03 26.51
C PRO A 5 -3.01 -33.45 25.26
N ALA A 6 -2.74 -33.32 24.50
CA ALA A 6 -2.40 -32.83 23.31
C ALA A 6 -3.24 -31.88 22.66
N LEU A 7 -4.35 -31.65 23.12
CA LEU A 7 -5.24 -30.88 22.48
C LEU A 7 -4.96 -29.47 22.42
N TRP A 8 -4.43 -28.90 23.37
CA TRP A 8 -4.29 -27.53 23.41
C TRP A 8 -3.42 -26.95 22.37
N ILE A 9 -2.70 -27.77 21.74
CA ILE A 9 -1.84 -27.31 20.79
C ILE A 9 -2.41 -26.63 19.65
N LEU A 10 -3.59 -26.94 19.38
CA LEU A 10 -4.21 -26.44 18.24
C LEU A 10 -4.42 -25.00 18.15
N ALA A 11 -4.38 -24.34 19.19
CA ALA A 11 -4.77 -22.99 19.18
C ALA A 11 -3.81 -22.06 18.52
N PHE A 12 -2.59 -22.37 18.40
CA PHE A 12 -1.68 -21.47 17.88
C PHE A 12 -1.80 -20.99 16.52
N PRO A 13 -1.96 -21.80 15.57
CA PRO A 13 -1.89 -21.37 14.19
C PRO A 13 -2.80 -20.25 13.84
N ALA A 14 -3.85 -20.19 14.49
CA ALA A 14 -4.83 -19.20 14.11
C ALA A 14 -4.34 -17.79 14.27
N LEU A 15 -3.46 -17.57 15.16
CA LEU A 15 -3.04 -16.23 15.38
C LEU A 15 -2.22 -15.67 14.30
N LEU A 16 -1.51 -16.48 13.62
CA LEU A 16 -0.65 -16.00 12.63
C LEU A 16 -1.34 -15.38 11.48
N LEU A 17 -2.52 -15.83 11.23
CA LEU A 17 -3.22 -15.33 10.10
C LEU A 17 -3.56 -13.88 10.22
N LEU A 18 -3.74 -13.41 11.40
CA LEU A 18 -4.15 -12.07 11.57
C LEU A 18 -3.11 -11.09 11.17
N SER A 19 -1.87 -11.42 11.39
CA SER A 19 -0.84 -10.47 11.11
C SER A 19 -0.62 -10.25 9.63
N SER A 20 -1.15 -11.10 8.81
CA SER A 20 -0.95 -10.94 7.39
C SER A 20 -1.95 -10.01 6.76
N CYS A 21 -2.91 -9.54 7.52
CA CYS A 21 -3.93 -8.67 6.96
C CYS A 21 -3.61 -7.20 7.06
N GLY A 22 -2.49 -6.84 7.56
CA GLY A 22 -2.19 -5.45 7.77
C GLY A 22 -1.69 -4.74 6.54
N TYR A 23 -1.53 -3.44 6.67
CA TYR A 23 -0.96 -2.64 5.61
C TYR A 23 0.55 -2.57 5.78
N THR A 24 1.25 -2.40 4.67
CA THR A 24 2.68 -2.20 4.68
C THR A 24 2.95 -0.71 4.86
N LYS A 25 3.91 -0.37 5.68
CA LYS A 25 4.26 1.03 5.87
C LYS A 25 5.02 1.54 4.66
N ILE A 26 4.72 2.77 4.27
CA ILE A 26 5.34 3.37 3.11
C ILE A 26 6.85 3.45 3.26
N GLY A 27 7.33 3.83 4.43
CA GLY A 27 8.77 3.94 4.65
C GLY A 27 9.51 2.63 4.47
N LYS A 28 8.84 1.52 4.72
CA LYS A 28 9.45 0.23 4.54
C LYS A 28 9.71 -0.04 3.07
N ILE A 29 8.79 0.37 2.23
CA ILE A 29 8.91 0.20 0.79
C ILE A 29 9.99 1.11 0.23
N THR A 30 9.97 2.37 0.63
CA THR A 30 10.91 3.33 0.07
C THR A 30 12.33 3.12 0.57
N ALA A 31 12.49 2.50 1.72
CA ALA A 31 13.82 2.22 2.25
C ALA A 31 14.46 1.01 1.56
N ASP A 32 13.67 0.13 1.04
CA ASP A 32 14.20 -1.08 0.42
C ASP A 32 13.37 -1.44 -0.82
N PRO A 33 13.41 -0.61 -1.84
CA PRO A 33 12.55 -0.81 -3.00
C PRO A 33 12.83 -2.09 -3.75
N ALA A 34 14.06 -2.54 -3.76
CA ALA A 34 14.39 -3.76 -4.48
C ALA A 34 13.65 -4.97 -3.91
N ARG A 35 13.43 -4.96 -2.62
CA ARG A 35 12.74 -6.05 -1.97
C ARG A 35 11.28 -6.13 -2.38
N PHE A 36 10.68 -4.98 -2.65
CA PHE A 36 9.26 -4.94 -2.95
C PHE A 36 8.95 -4.83 -4.44
N ARG A 37 9.96 -4.70 -5.27
CA ARG A 37 9.75 -4.50 -6.69
C ARG A 37 8.90 -5.61 -7.29
N ASN A 38 7.90 -5.22 -8.04
CA ASN A 38 6.94 -6.11 -8.69
C ASN A 38 6.05 -6.88 -7.74
N GLN A 39 6.04 -6.52 -6.47
CA GLN A 39 5.16 -7.16 -5.52
C GLN A 39 3.94 -6.31 -5.28
N THR A 40 2.83 -6.95 -5.00
CA THR A 40 1.61 -6.24 -4.66
C THR A 40 1.62 -5.91 -3.18
N VAL A 41 1.36 -4.66 -2.87
CA VAL A 41 1.35 -4.20 -1.49
C VAL A 41 0.03 -3.49 -1.20
N ARG A 42 -0.25 -3.33 0.06
CA ARG A 42 -1.39 -2.54 0.51
C ARG A 42 -0.87 -1.49 1.47
N VAL A 43 -1.17 -0.25 1.16
CA VAL A 43 -0.72 0.87 1.99
C VAL A 43 -1.89 1.78 2.30
N GLU A 44 -1.76 2.54 3.36
CA GLU A 44 -2.79 3.49 3.73
C GLU A 44 -2.11 4.80 4.07
N GLY A 45 -2.68 5.89 3.62
CA GLY A 45 -2.10 7.19 3.90
C GLY A 45 -3.02 8.31 3.49
N ARG A 46 -2.53 9.51 3.63
CA ARG A 46 -3.31 10.71 3.29
C ARG A 46 -2.76 11.31 2.02
N VAL A 47 -3.64 11.68 1.14
CA VAL A 47 -3.25 12.26 -0.14
C VAL A 47 -2.71 13.65 0.08
N THR A 48 -1.48 13.89 -0.36
CA THR A 48 -0.87 15.21 -0.21
C THR A 48 -0.90 16.01 -1.50
N ASN A 49 -0.84 15.31 -2.63
CA ASN A 49 -0.89 15.97 -3.94
C ASN A 49 -1.63 15.07 -4.91
N SER A 50 -2.39 15.67 -5.78
CA SER A 50 -3.10 14.92 -6.82
C SER A 50 -2.81 15.55 -8.16
N PHE A 51 -2.52 14.73 -9.15
CA PHE A 51 -2.28 15.16 -10.50
C PHE A 51 -3.14 14.31 -11.40
N GLY A 52 -3.84 14.88 -12.30
CA GLY A 52 -4.62 14.05 -13.16
C GLY A 52 -5.30 14.81 -14.24
N ALA A 53 -5.51 14.14 -15.35
CA ALA A 53 -6.27 14.68 -16.44
C ALA A 53 -6.99 13.50 -17.03
N LEU A 54 -8.29 13.62 -17.16
CA LEU A 54 -9.11 12.56 -17.73
C LEU A 54 -9.00 11.32 -16.87
N SER A 55 -8.63 10.19 -17.47
CA SER A 55 -8.64 8.93 -16.77
C SER A 55 -7.25 8.51 -16.30
N VAL A 56 -6.26 9.32 -16.52
CA VAL A 56 -4.90 8.97 -16.14
C VAL A 56 -4.39 10.00 -15.18
N GLY A 57 -3.78 9.57 -14.11
CA GLY A 57 -3.23 10.50 -13.18
C GLY A 57 -2.46 9.81 -12.09
N GLY A 58 -2.09 10.57 -11.12
CA GLY A 58 -1.37 10.03 -9.99
C GLY A 58 -1.56 10.91 -8.79
N TYR A 59 -1.20 10.38 -7.66
CA TYR A 59 -1.30 11.13 -6.43
C TYR A 59 -0.22 10.64 -5.48
N GLN A 60 0.11 11.49 -4.55
CA GLN A 60 1.11 11.15 -3.56
C GLN A 60 0.41 10.93 -2.25
N ILE A 61 0.76 9.85 -1.57
CA ILE A 61 0.21 9.58 -0.26
C ILE A 61 1.32 9.53 0.76
N GLN A 62 0.95 9.82 1.97
CA GLN A 62 1.91 9.90 3.07
C GLN A 62 1.33 9.21 4.30
N ASP A 63 2.15 8.42 4.97
CA ASP A 63 1.80 7.91 6.28
C ASP A 63 2.85 8.44 7.27
N ASP A 64 2.90 7.87 8.45
CA ASP A 64 3.84 8.35 9.46
C ASP A 64 5.29 7.95 9.17
N THR A 65 5.54 7.19 8.14
CA THR A 65 6.88 6.71 7.84
C THR A 65 7.45 7.27 6.55
N GLY A 66 6.62 7.81 5.68
CA GLY A 66 7.13 8.35 4.43
C GLY A 66 6.05 8.66 3.42
N LYS A 67 6.48 8.96 2.22
CA LYS A 67 5.59 9.29 1.11
C LYS A 67 5.89 8.41 -0.08
N ILE A 68 4.90 8.16 -0.90
CA ILE A 68 5.08 7.41 -2.13
C ILE A 68 4.09 7.89 -3.17
N PHE A 69 4.49 7.85 -4.42
CA PHE A 69 3.62 8.24 -5.53
C PHE A 69 2.80 7.04 -5.98
N VAL A 70 1.55 7.27 -6.34
CA VAL A 70 0.66 6.22 -6.81
C VAL A 70 0.19 6.61 -8.20
N LEU A 71 0.40 5.73 -9.17
CA LEU A 71 -0.05 5.93 -10.53
C LEU A 71 -1.39 5.24 -10.70
N SER A 72 -2.37 5.97 -11.17
CA SER A 72 -3.74 5.46 -11.25
C SER A 72 -4.36 5.73 -12.62
N ASN A 73 -5.14 4.80 -13.10
CA ASN A 73 -5.96 5.02 -14.28
C ASN A 73 -7.44 4.94 -13.91
N ARG A 74 -7.76 5.10 -12.63
CA ARG A 74 -9.13 5.04 -12.17
C ARG A 74 -9.57 6.34 -11.53
N GLY A 75 -8.84 7.41 -11.78
CA GLY A 75 -9.13 8.68 -11.14
C GLY A 75 -8.28 8.88 -9.91
N VAL A 76 -8.23 10.08 -9.42
CA VAL A 76 -7.40 10.40 -8.27
C VAL A 76 -8.26 10.95 -7.15
N PRO A 77 -7.99 10.56 -5.92
CA PRO A 77 -8.72 11.11 -4.78
C PRO A 77 -8.30 12.55 -4.52
N SER A 78 -9.13 13.27 -3.83
CA SER A 78 -8.83 14.66 -3.51
C SER A 78 -7.70 14.75 -2.50
N SER A 79 -6.93 15.80 -2.59
CA SER A 79 -5.91 16.10 -1.60
C SER A 79 -6.55 16.18 -0.23
N GLY A 80 -5.88 15.62 0.75
CA GLY A 80 -6.40 15.59 2.11
C GLY A 80 -7.18 14.34 2.45
N SER A 81 -7.58 13.58 1.45
CA SER A 81 -8.34 12.35 1.69
C SER A 81 -7.44 11.27 2.27
N ARG A 82 -8.04 10.42 3.07
CA ARG A 82 -7.35 9.26 3.55
C ARG A 82 -7.74 8.09 2.67
N VAL A 83 -6.76 7.37 2.18
CA VAL A 83 -7.03 6.30 1.21
C VAL A 83 -6.26 5.04 1.57
N ALA A 84 -6.84 3.92 1.20
CA ALA A 84 -6.18 2.64 1.23
C ALA A 84 -5.94 2.23 -0.22
N VAL A 85 -4.71 1.88 -0.55
CA VAL A 85 -4.30 1.59 -1.91
C VAL A 85 -3.73 0.19 -1.99
N SER A 86 -4.11 -0.52 -3.03
CA SER A 86 -3.54 -1.82 -3.33
C SER A 86 -2.92 -1.72 -4.71
N GLY A 87 -1.70 -2.16 -4.87
CA GLY A 87 -1.05 -2.09 -6.16
C GLY A 87 0.33 -2.68 -6.16
N LYS A 88 0.95 -2.62 -7.33
CA LYS A 88 2.26 -3.21 -7.54
C LYS A 88 3.34 -2.14 -7.40
N VAL A 89 4.41 -2.48 -6.72
CA VAL A 89 5.54 -1.56 -6.60
C VAL A 89 6.34 -1.57 -7.89
N ILE A 90 6.55 -0.39 -8.45
CA ILE A 90 7.29 -0.22 -9.69
C ILE A 90 8.31 0.90 -9.51
N GLU A 91 9.25 0.99 -10.42
CA GLU A 91 10.26 2.03 -10.34
C GLU A 91 10.38 2.76 -11.65
N GLY A 92 10.96 3.93 -11.60
CA GLY A 92 11.24 4.66 -12.81
C GLY A 92 10.04 5.31 -13.46
N VAL A 93 9.06 5.68 -12.68
CA VAL A 93 7.86 6.29 -13.22
C VAL A 93 8.12 7.75 -13.55
N THR A 94 7.74 8.15 -14.74
CA THR A 94 7.81 9.55 -15.15
C THR A 94 6.41 9.99 -15.59
N VAL A 95 5.94 11.06 -15.02
CA VAL A 95 4.63 11.60 -15.34
C VAL A 95 4.79 13.09 -15.55
N MET A 96 4.33 13.58 -16.67
CA MET A 96 4.39 15.01 -17.00
C MET A 96 5.81 15.56 -16.87
N GLY A 97 6.78 14.76 -17.28
CA GLY A 97 8.16 15.19 -17.24
C GLY A 97 8.83 15.09 -15.90
N ARG A 98 8.13 14.64 -14.89
CA ARG A 98 8.71 14.48 -13.56
C ARG A 98 8.92 13.02 -13.25
N SER A 99 10.06 12.74 -12.65
CA SER A 99 10.41 11.37 -12.28
C SER A 99 10.09 11.16 -10.80
N PHE A 100 9.43 10.08 -10.48
CA PHE A 100 8.99 9.82 -9.13
C PHE A 100 9.68 8.66 -8.43
N GLY A 101 10.53 7.96 -9.14
CA GLY A 101 11.26 6.85 -8.52
C GLY A 101 10.35 5.69 -8.14
N THR A 102 10.50 5.20 -6.93
CA THR A 102 9.69 4.09 -6.45
C THR A 102 8.25 4.54 -6.29
N SER A 103 7.37 3.82 -6.91
CA SER A 103 5.95 4.20 -6.95
C SER A 103 5.09 2.95 -6.86
N ILE A 104 3.79 3.15 -6.74
CA ILE A 104 2.83 2.06 -6.76
C ILE A 104 1.96 2.23 -8.00
N GLN A 105 1.85 1.18 -8.79
CA GLN A 105 0.89 1.15 -9.87
C GLN A 105 -0.41 0.61 -9.29
N GLU A 106 -1.37 1.46 -9.15
CA GLU A 106 -2.60 1.12 -8.44
C GLU A 106 -3.41 0.06 -9.13
N HIS A 107 -3.85 -0.94 -8.38
CA HIS A 107 -4.88 -1.85 -8.83
C HIS A 107 -6.22 -1.32 -8.35
N ASP A 108 -6.26 -0.76 -7.17
CA ASP A 108 -7.49 -0.27 -6.59
C ASP A 108 -7.19 0.68 -5.46
N HIS A 109 -8.08 1.64 -5.24
CA HIS A 109 -7.98 2.47 -4.05
C HIS A 109 -9.35 2.68 -3.46
N ARG A 110 -9.40 2.95 -2.17
CA ARG A 110 -10.65 3.18 -1.49
C ARG A 110 -10.47 4.37 -0.57
N VAL A 111 -11.31 5.37 -0.77
CA VAL A 111 -11.27 6.54 0.10
C VAL A 111 -11.92 6.17 1.42
N ARG A 112 -11.22 6.46 2.51
CA ARG A 112 -11.75 6.15 3.85
C ARG A 112 -12.42 7.39 4.37
N GLY A 113 -13.52 7.21 5.01
CA GLY A 113 -14.18 8.33 5.59
C GLY A 113 -13.42 8.81 6.80
N ASP A 114 -13.22 10.04 6.93
CA ASP A 114 -12.51 10.47 8.07
C ASP A 114 -12.82 11.87 8.45
#